data_1283f35455c279c4fc65a30f77eac402
#
_entry.id   1283f35455c279c4fc65a30f77eac402
#
_cell.length_a   1.000
_cell.length_b   1.000
_cell.length_c   1.000
_cell.angle_alpha   90.00
_cell.angle_beta   90.00
_cell.angle_gamma   90.00
#
_symmetry.space_group_name_H-M   'P 1'
#
loop_
_entity.id
_entity.type
_entity.pdbx_description
1 polymer ?
#
loop_
_entity_poly.entity_id
_entity_poly.type
_entity_poly.pdbx_seq_one_letter_code
_entity_poly.pdbx_strand_id
1 'polypeptide(L)'
;MRLIPKRPWLRILIGVVAVLAVVLFSNWREATNNGGQKYAEPFRIAGNLYYVGANDVTSFLITGPEGHVLIDGGYPGTAPMIMASIAQLGFKITDVKVLLNSHAHFDHAGGLAELQKASGAELWVSEGDADAVAAGGAGDPAAGIFRFITYFVRYPAPRVDHRFKDGAKVRVGPIELTANVTAGHTRGCTSWSFPVRDGDRELLVVHICSLTLMGNQSLVEPETYPGIRADWEHSFEKLRSLPADIWLASHAREFGRWRKFQQRATAKNPADPFIDRAGYLSAIDKAEERFRNELAAQQRDPSLMGRIRRGL
;
A
#
# COMPACT_ATOMS: atom_id res chain seq x y z
N MET A 1 -7.19 -57.03 19.04
CA MET A 1 -7.20 -55.54 19.08
C MET A 1 -6.04 -55.04 18.21
N ARG A 2 -6.28 -54.65 16.97
CA ARG A 2 -5.22 -54.16 16.05
C ARG A 2 -4.83 -52.74 16.48
N LEU A 3 -3.62 -52.52 16.92
CA LEU A 3 -3.07 -51.20 17.20
C LEU A 3 -2.97 -50.40 15.90
N ILE A 4 -3.74 -49.32 15.81
CA ILE A 4 -3.64 -48.37 14.71
C ILE A 4 -2.25 -47.75 14.74
N PRO A 5 -1.44 -47.84 13.67
CA PRO A 5 -0.08 -47.27 13.67
C PRO A 5 -0.15 -45.77 13.91
N LYS A 6 0.59 -45.30 14.93
CA LYS A 6 0.75 -43.86 15.20
C LYS A 6 1.46 -43.24 14.01
N ARG A 7 0.74 -42.48 13.17
CA ARG A 7 1.30 -41.75 12.01
C ARG A 7 1.82 -40.40 12.47
N PRO A 8 3.11 -40.25 12.82
CA PRO A 8 3.65 -38.99 13.37
C PRO A 8 3.52 -37.82 12.38
N TRP A 9 3.59 -38.09 11.06
CA TRP A 9 3.40 -37.09 10.03
C TRP A 9 1.98 -36.46 10.04
N LEU A 10 0.95 -37.22 10.46
CA LEU A 10 -0.41 -36.68 10.56
C LEU A 10 -0.53 -35.62 11.66
N ARG A 11 0.19 -35.80 12.77
CA ARG A 11 0.25 -34.80 13.85
C ARG A 11 0.98 -33.56 13.42
N ILE A 12 2.06 -33.68 12.65
CA ILE A 12 2.81 -32.57 12.08
C ILE A 12 1.91 -31.83 11.08
N LEU A 13 1.22 -32.54 10.18
CA LEU A 13 0.30 -31.92 9.22
C LEU A 13 -0.84 -31.17 9.91
N ILE A 14 -1.46 -31.77 10.95
CA ILE A 14 -2.51 -31.10 11.75
C ILE A 14 -1.94 -29.84 12.43
N GLY A 15 -0.74 -29.90 12.98
CA GLY A 15 -0.07 -28.74 13.57
C GLY A 15 0.17 -27.61 12.55
N VAL A 16 0.66 -27.95 11.38
CA VAL A 16 0.87 -26.97 10.29
C VAL A 16 -0.45 -26.35 9.84
N VAL A 17 -1.49 -27.16 9.62
CA VAL A 17 -2.82 -26.68 9.24
C VAL A 17 -3.41 -25.78 10.33
N ALA A 18 -3.26 -26.15 11.61
CA ALA A 18 -3.73 -25.33 12.73
C ALA A 18 -3.00 -23.97 12.80
N VAL A 19 -1.69 -23.95 12.61
CA VAL A 19 -0.90 -22.70 12.56
C VAL A 19 -1.33 -21.84 11.38
N LEU A 20 -1.48 -22.42 10.20
CA LEU A 20 -1.97 -21.70 9.02
C LEU A 20 -3.38 -21.13 9.25
N ALA A 21 -4.28 -21.91 9.85
CA ALA A 21 -5.63 -21.46 10.18
C ALA A 21 -5.62 -20.28 11.18
N VAL A 22 -4.75 -20.33 12.20
CA VAL A 22 -4.59 -19.25 13.17
C VAL A 22 -4.03 -17.99 12.50
N VAL A 23 -3.03 -18.11 11.63
CA VAL A 23 -2.44 -16.97 10.90
C VAL A 23 -3.49 -16.35 9.97
N LEU A 24 -4.21 -17.16 9.20
CA LEU A 24 -5.27 -16.69 8.31
C LEU A 24 -6.42 -16.03 9.08
N PHE A 25 -6.82 -16.62 10.22
CA PHE A 25 -7.85 -16.05 11.09
C PHE A 25 -7.40 -14.75 11.76
N SER A 26 -6.15 -14.67 12.21
CA SER A 26 -5.59 -13.43 12.78
C SER A 26 -5.57 -12.31 11.73
N ASN A 27 -5.07 -12.58 10.54
CA ASN A 27 -5.03 -11.59 9.45
C ASN A 27 -6.45 -11.16 9.03
N TRP A 28 -7.38 -12.12 8.91
CA TRP A 28 -8.78 -11.82 8.64
C TRP A 28 -9.40 -10.97 9.75
N ARG A 29 -9.15 -11.32 11.02
CA ARG A 29 -9.63 -10.56 12.17
C ARG A 29 -9.02 -9.15 12.24
N GLU A 30 -7.74 -9.01 11.92
CA GLU A 30 -7.08 -7.71 11.84
C GLU A 30 -7.69 -6.85 10.72
N ALA A 31 -7.83 -7.41 9.53
CA ALA A 31 -8.47 -6.74 8.40
C ALA A 31 -9.90 -6.28 8.70
N THR A 32 -10.70 -7.13 9.40
CA THR A 32 -12.11 -6.85 9.68
C THR A 32 -12.35 -6.07 10.97
N ASN A 33 -11.54 -6.26 12.02
CA ASN A 33 -11.78 -5.68 13.35
C ASN A 33 -10.92 -4.45 13.64
N ASN A 34 -9.71 -4.34 13.08
CA ASN A 34 -8.78 -3.24 13.38
C ASN A 34 -8.88 -2.04 12.44
N GLY A 35 -9.94 -1.97 11.63
CA GLY A 35 -10.24 -0.76 10.87
C GLY A 35 -9.74 -0.73 9.44
N GLY A 36 -9.05 -1.76 8.94
CA GLY A 36 -8.58 -1.80 7.55
C GLY A 36 -9.71 -1.64 6.54
N GLN A 37 -10.89 -2.22 6.84
CA GLN A 37 -12.09 -2.14 6.00
C GLN A 37 -13.21 -1.29 6.59
N LYS A 38 -13.04 -0.72 7.80
CA LYS A 38 -14.09 0.08 8.43
C LYS A 38 -14.25 1.40 7.69
N TYR A 39 -15.51 1.85 7.61
CA TYR A 39 -15.83 3.15 7.06
C TYR A 39 -15.07 4.26 7.79
N ALA A 40 -14.57 5.21 7.01
CA ALA A 40 -14.07 6.48 7.49
C ALA A 40 -14.80 7.60 6.76
N GLU A 41 -15.14 8.66 7.47
CA GLU A 41 -15.71 9.85 6.85
C GLU A 41 -14.78 10.39 5.77
N PRO A 42 -15.25 10.56 4.52
CA PRO A 42 -14.42 11.15 3.47
C PRO A 42 -14.31 12.66 3.68
N PHE A 43 -13.17 13.23 3.31
CA PHE A 43 -12.93 14.65 3.51
C PHE A 43 -11.90 15.21 2.53
N ARG A 44 -11.94 16.51 2.30
CA ARG A 44 -10.91 17.25 1.58
C ARG A 44 -9.67 17.41 2.47
N ILE A 45 -8.50 17.02 1.95
CA ILE A 45 -7.20 17.20 2.62
C ILE A 45 -6.67 18.60 2.33
N ALA A 46 -6.46 18.92 1.06
CA ALA A 46 -5.99 20.22 0.59
C ALA A 46 -6.38 20.40 -0.89
N GLY A 47 -6.74 21.59 -1.31
CA GLY A 47 -7.07 21.88 -2.70
C GLY A 47 -8.06 20.88 -3.29
N ASN A 48 -7.65 20.16 -4.32
CA ASN A 48 -8.41 19.13 -5.03
C ASN A 48 -8.08 17.70 -4.61
N LEU A 49 -7.44 17.50 -3.47
CA LEU A 49 -7.06 16.21 -2.91
C LEU A 49 -8.01 15.80 -1.78
N TYR A 50 -8.56 14.59 -1.86
CA TYR A 50 -9.55 14.06 -0.91
C TYR A 50 -9.15 12.69 -0.41
N TYR A 51 -9.49 12.42 0.87
CA TYR A 51 -9.49 11.09 1.46
C TYR A 51 -10.80 10.38 1.18
N VAL A 52 -10.76 9.18 0.59
CA VAL A 52 -11.95 8.37 0.26
C VAL A 52 -11.82 6.91 0.70
N GLY A 53 -10.73 6.56 1.37
CA GLY A 53 -10.41 5.21 1.82
C GLY A 53 -11.11 4.78 3.11
N ALA A 54 -10.72 3.61 3.60
CA ALA A 54 -11.16 3.05 4.87
C ALA A 54 -10.50 3.72 6.08
N ASN A 55 -10.81 3.25 7.28
CA ASN A 55 -10.28 3.85 8.51
C ASN A 55 -8.75 3.73 8.63
N ASP A 56 -8.14 2.65 8.11
CA ASP A 56 -6.68 2.49 8.10
C ASP A 56 -6.11 2.34 6.69
N VAL A 57 -6.66 1.46 5.85
CA VAL A 57 -6.19 1.35 4.46
C VAL A 57 -6.73 2.52 3.65
N THR A 58 -5.81 3.23 3.02
CA THR A 58 -6.12 4.52 2.41
C THR A 58 -6.47 4.40 0.93
N SER A 59 -7.29 5.34 0.48
CA SER A 59 -7.47 5.65 -0.95
C SER A 59 -7.63 7.17 -1.08
N PHE A 60 -7.07 7.74 -2.15
CA PHE A 60 -7.07 9.18 -2.35
C PHE A 60 -7.63 9.54 -3.72
N LEU A 61 -8.53 10.52 -3.74
CA LEU A 61 -9.10 11.07 -4.96
C LEU A 61 -8.48 12.44 -5.25
N ILE A 62 -7.95 12.62 -6.44
CA ILE A 62 -7.48 13.90 -6.97
C ILE A 62 -8.46 14.32 -8.07
N THR A 63 -9.13 15.47 -7.89
CA THR A 63 -10.20 15.91 -8.80
C THR A 63 -9.70 16.95 -9.78
N GLY A 64 -10.21 16.90 -11.02
CA GLY A 64 -9.93 17.88 -12.07
C GLY A 64 -11.12 18.06 -13.00
N PRO A 65 -11.13 19.13 -13.83
CA PRO A 65 -12.24 19.43 -14.72
C PRO A 65 -12.41 18.43 -15.87
N GLU A 66 -11.34 17.75 -16.27
CA GLU A 66 -11.35 16.75 -17.35
C GLU A 66 -11.48 15.31 -16.84
N GLY A 67 -11.54 15.14 -15.51
CA GLY A 67 -11.66 13.85 -14.84
C GLY A 67 -10.81 13.78 -13.59
N HIS A 68 -10.88 12.62 -12.93
CA HIS A 68 -10.26 12.39 -11.64
C HIS A 68 -9.24 11.26 -11.70
N VAL A 69 -8.30 11.28 -10.76
CA VAL A 69 -7.34 10.20 -10.50
C VAL A 69 -7.65 9.61 -9.12
N LEU A 70 -7.69 8.29 -9.01
CA LEU A 70 -7.88 7.57 -7.76
C LEU A 70 -6.65 6.71 -7.48
N ILE A 71 -6.06 6.86 -6.29
CA ILE A 71 -4.93 6.06 -5.82
C ILE A 71 -5.46 4.98 -4.87
N ASP A 72 -5.16 3.73 -5.17
CA ASP A 72 -5.49 2.48 -4.48
C ASP A 72 -6.99 2.17 -4.34
N GLY A 73 -7.28 0.88 -4.34
CA GLY A 73 -8.63 0.32 -4.29
C GLY A 73 -8.99 -0.35 -2.95
N GLY A 74 -8.08 -0.37 -1.99
CA GLY A 74 -8.32 -1.03 -0.72
C GLY A 74 -8.42 -2.56 -0.82
N TYR A 75 -9.01 -3.20 0.19
CA TYR A 75 -9.28 -4.64 0.24
C TYR A 75 -10.30 -5.09 -0.81
N PRO A 76 -10.35 -6.39 -1.16
CA PRO A 76 -11.50 -6.96 -1.84
C PRO A 76 -12.80 -6.64 -1.08
N GLY A 77 -13.80 -6.07 -1.78
CA GLY A 77 -15.07 -5.66 -1.18
C GLY A 77 -15.11 -4.24 -0.58
N THR A 78 -14.02 -3.47 -0.62
CA THR A 78 -14.07 -2.04 -0.17
C THR A 78 -14.45 -1.08 -1.29
N ALA A 79 -14.45 -1.49 -2.54
CA ALA A 79 -14.83 -0.64 -3.67
C ALA A 79 -16.20 0.06 -3.52
N PRO A 80 -17.28 -0.59 -3.04
CA PRO A 80 -18.56 0.06 -2.80
C PRO A 80 -18.47 1.21 -1.79
N MET A 81 -17.65 1.06 -0.73
CA MET A 81 -17.41 2.09 0.27
C MET A 81 -16.66 3.28 -0.32
N ILE A 82 -15.62 3.03 -1.13
CA ILE A 82 -14.86 4.09 -1.81
C ILE A 82 -15.78 4.85 -2.77
N MET A 83 -16.61 4.16 -3.56
CA MET A 83 -17.59 4.78 -4.44
C MET A 83 -18.61 5.63 -3.67
N ALA A 84 -19.09 5.13 -2.53
CA ALA A 84 -20.01 5.90 -1.68
C ALA A 84 -19.32 7.14 -1.08
N SER A 85 -18.05 7.05 -0.69
CA SER A 85 -17.25 8.18 -0.21
C SER A 85 -17.05 9.25 -1.30
N ILE A 86 -16.79 8.83 -2.54
CA ILE A 86 -16.68 9.72 -3.70
C ILE A 86 -18.03 10.42 -3.94
N ALA A 87 -19.14 9.68 -3.90
CA ALA A 87 -20.48 10.26 -4.08
C ALA A 87 -20.87 11.23 -2.96
N GLN A 88 -20.51 10.93 -1.70
CA GLN A 88 -20.76 11.81 -0.54
C GLN A 88 -20.04 13.16 -0.69
N LEU A 89 -18.87 13.17 -1.35
CA LEU A 89 -18.13 14.39 -1.67
C LEU A 89 -18.70 15.15 -2.88
N GLY A 90 -19.75 14.63 -3.55
CA GLY A 90 -20.41 15.25 -4.70
C GLY A 90 -19.78 14.88 -6.05
N PHE A 91 -18.88 13.89 -6.09
CA PHE A 91 -18.24 13.42 -7.32
C PHE A 91 -18.87 12.11 -7.81
N LYS A 92 -18.63 11.77 -9.07
CA LYS A 92 -19.12 10.52 -9.69
C LYS A 92 -17.95 9.58 -9.94
N ILE A 93 -18.13 8.30 -9.66
CA ILE A 93 -17.12 7.30 -9.99
C ILE A 93 -16.80 7.24 -11.49
N THR A 94 -17.76 7.53 -12.36
CA THR A 94 -17.59 7.61 -13.82
C THR A 94 -16.71 8.76 -14.29
N ASP A 95 -16.43 9.74 -13.43
CA ASP A 95 -15.50 10.83 -13.71
C ASP A 95 -14.05 10.47 -13.35
N VAL A 96 -13.82 9.35 -12.66
CA VAL A 96 -12.48 8.77 -12.48
C VAL A 96 -12.01 8.22 -13.82
N LYS A 97 -10.91 8.75 -14.35
CA LYS A 97 -10.32 8.36 -15.64
C LYS A 97 -9.10 7.48 -15.48
N VAL A 98 -8.40 7.60 -14.35
CA VAL A 98 -7.19 6.84 -14.05
C VAL A 98 -7.27 6.26 -12.65
N LEU A 99 -6.94 4.99 -12.54
CA LEU A 99 -6.63 4.28 -11.29
C LEU A 99 -5.12 4.12 -11.21
N LEU A 100 -4.54 4.47 -10.08
CA LEU A 100 -3.14 4.27 -9.77
C LEU A 100 -3.02 3.25 -8.64
N ASN A 101 -2.07 2.35 -8.78
CA ASN A 101 -1.75 1.40 -7.73
C ASN A 101 -0.45 1.78 -7.03
N SER A 102 -0.42 1.73 -5.71
CA SER A 102 0.81 1.88 -4.94
C SER A 102 1.65 0.59 -4.99
N HIS A 103 1.01 -0.57 -4.77
CA HIS A 103 1.66 -1.88 -4.83
C HIS A 103 0.66 -3.04 -4.92
N ALA A 104 1.18 -4.25 -5.20
CA ALA A 104 0.37 -5.41 -5.57
C ALA A 104 -0.36 -6.12 -4.42
N HIS A 105 -0.21 -5.67 -3.16
CA HIS A 105 -0.84 -6.35 -2.03
C HIS A 105 -2.36 -6.21 -2.04
N PHE A 106 -3.03 -7.22 -1.46
CA PHE A 106 -4.48 -7.39 -1.54
C PHE A 106 -5.27 -6.29 -0.84
N ASP A 107 -4.67 -5.61 0.13
CA ASP A 107 -5.26 -4.49 0.87
C ASP A 107 -5.17 -3.15 0.13
N HIS A 108 -4.43 -3.08 -0.98
CA HIS A 108 -4.31 -1.89 -1.83
C HIS A 108 -4.85 -2.11 -3.25
N ALA A 109 -4.61 -3.30 -3.81
CA ALA A 109 -5.06 -3.64 -5.14
C ALA A 109 -6.42 -4.38 -5.17
N GLY A 110 -6.93 -4.82 -4.02
CA GLY A 110 -8.06 -5.74 -3.93
C GLY A 110 -9.38 -5.26 -4.51
N GLY A 111 -9.67 -3.96 -4.42
CA GLY A 111 -10.88 -3.35 -4.97
C GLY A 111 -10.71 -2.77 -6.38
N LEU A 112 -9.50 -2.79 -6.97
CA LEU A 112 -9.22 -2.12 -8.25
C LEU A 112 -10.07 -2.67 -9.40
N ALA A 113 -10.29 -3.99 -9.48
CA ALA A 113 -11.10 -4.59 -10.54
C ALA A 113 -12.56 -4.09 -10.54
N GLU A 114 -13.14 -3.95 -9.35
CA GLU A 114 -14.50 -3.45 -9.19
C GLU A 114 -14.59 -1.94 -9.49
N LEU A 115 -13.64 -1.16 -9.00
CA LEU A 115 -13.53 0.27 -9.29
C LEU A 115 -13.31 0.52 -10.78
N GLN A 116 -12.45 -0.25 -11.44
CA GLN A 116 -12.21 -0.18 -12.88
C GLN A 116 -13.49 -0.47 -13.67
N LYS A 117 -14.22 -1.50 -13.29
CA LYS A 117 -15.51 -1.83 -13.91
C LYS A 117 -16.55 -0.71 -13.75
N ALA A 118 -16.60 -0.08 -12.57
CA ALA A 118 -17.58 0.95 -12.27
C ALA A 118 -17.25 2.31 -12.93
N SER A 119 -15.96 2.64 -13.03
CA SER A 119 -15.51 3.92 -13.59
C SER A 119 -15.26 3.88 -15.10
N GLY A 120 -14.84 2.73 -15.62
CA GLY A 120 -14.26 2.61 -16.97
C GLY A 120 -12.83 3.17 -17.06
N ALA A 121 -12.19 3.45 -15.93
CA ALA A 121 -10.87 4.05 -15.85
C ALA A 121 -9.75 3.11 -16.33
N GLU A 122 -8.66 3.71 -16.81
CA GLU A 122 -7.42 3.00 -17.12
C GLU A 122 -6.60 2.78 -15.85
N LEU A 123 -6.09 1.55 -15.67
CA LEU A 123 -5.25 1.18 -14.54
C LEU A 123 -3.76 1.25 -14.92
N TRP A 124 -3.01 2.02 -14.14
CA TRP A 124 -1.57 2.18 -14.24
C TRP A 124 -0.86 1.46 -13.10
N VAL A 125 0.06 0.56 -13.43
CA VAL A 125 0.85 -0.23 -12.47
C VAL A 125 2.32 -0.21 -12.89
N SER A 126 3.22 -0.15 -11.90
CA SER A 126 4.66 -0.25 -12.17
C SER A 126 5.03 -1.60 -12.81
N GLU A 127 6.05 -1.63 -13.66
CA GLU A 127 6.52 -2.88 -14.27
C GLU A 127 6.86 -3.95 -13.22
N GLY A 128 7.34 -3.54 -12.04
CA GLY A 128 7.73 -4.46 -10.97
C GLY A 128 6.56 -5.22 -10.33
N ASP A 129 5.35 -4.65 -10.35
CA ASP A 129 4.15 -5.21 -9.72
C ASP A 129 3.06 -5.62 -10.73
N ALA A 130 3.20 -5.23 -12.00
CA ALA A 130 2.13 -5.39 -12.99
C ALA A 130 1.68 -6.83 -13.22
N ASP A 131 2.59 -7.79 -13.19
CA ASP A 131 2.27 -9.20 -13.36
C ASP A 131 1.51 -9.74 -12.13
N ALA A 132 1.93 -9.36 -10.93
CA ALA A 132 1.24 -9.76 -9.70
C ALA A 132 -0.17 -9.15 -9.63
N VAL A 133 -0.33 -7.86 -9.97
CA VAL A 133 -1.63 -7.18 -10.00
C VAL A 133 -2.55 -7.82 -11.04
N ALA A 134 -2.07 -8.07 -12.27
CA ALA A 134 -2.83 -8.73 -13.34
C ALA A 134 -3.22 -10.17 -13.00
N ALA A 135 -2.48 -10.81 -12.10
CA ALA A 135 -2.76 -12.16 -11.60
C ALA A 135 -3.58 -12.17 -10.29
N GLY A 136 -4.10 -11.01 -9.82
CA GLY A 136 -4.86 -10.93 -8.57
C GLY A 136 -4.00 -11.18 -7.34
N GLY A 137 -2.74 -10.72 -7.34
CA GLY A 137 -1.77 -10.88 -6.25
C GLY A 137 -0.95 -12.17 -6.32
N ALA A 138 -1.24 -13.05 -7.31
CA ALA A 138 -0.51 -14.31 -7.43
C ALA A 138 0.93 -14.10 -7.90
N GLY A 139 1.85 -14.83 -7.27
CA GLY A 139 3.24 -14.90 -7.71
C GLY A 139 4.09 -13.69 -7.33
N ASP A 140 3.62 -12.81 -6.43
CA ASP A 140 4.39 -11.68 -5.95
C ASP A 140 5.77 -12.14 -5.41
N PRO A 141 6.88 -11.66 -6.00
CA PRO A 141 8.22 -12.03 -5.54
C PRO A 141 8.50 -11.58 -4.11
N ALA A 142 7.90 -10.47 -3.67
CA ALA A 142 8.12 -9.92 -2.34
C ALA A 142 7.45 -10.75 -1.23
N ALA A 143 6.51 -11.65 -1.57
CA ALA A 143 5.92 -12.59 -0.63
C ALA A 143 6.91 -13.64 -0.08
N GLY A 144 8.13 -13.71 -0.61
CA GLY A 144 9.20 -14.57 -0.11
C GLY A 144 8.79 -16.04 -0.06
N ILE A 145 8.99 -16.68 1.10
CA ILE A 145 8.62 -18.09 1.32
C ILE A 145 7.12 -18.37 1.19
N PHE A 146 6.28 -17.36 1.32
CA PHE A 146 4.83 -17.47 1.17
C PHE A 146 4.34 -17.27 -0.25
N ARG A 147 5.23 -17.04 -1.22
CA ARG A 147 4.87 -16.81 -2.62
C ARG A 147 3.90 -17.85 -3.19
N PHE A 148 4.05 -19.12 -2.81
CA PHE A 148 3.15 -20.17 -3.28
C PHE A 148 1.72 -20.04 -2.72
N ILE A 149 1.54 -19.42 -1.54
CA ILE A 149 0.21 -19.19 -0.94
C ILE A 149 -0.56 -18.14 -1.74
N THR A 150 0.13 -17.18 -2.36
CA THR A 150 -0.50 -16.13 -3.15
C THR A 150 -1.26 -16.68 -4.37
N TYR A 151 -0.96 -17.89 -4.81
CA TYR A 151 -1.73 -18.55 -5.87
C TYR A 151 -3.12 -19.05 -5.41
N PHE A 152 -3.32 -19.18 -4.11
CA PHE A 152 -4.58 -19.65 -3.52
C PHE A 152 -5.39 -18.51 -2.87
N VAL A 153 -4.71 -17.45 -2.40
CA VAL A 153 -5.34 -16.28 -1.79
C VAL A 153 -5.23 -15.11 -2.76
N ARG A 154 -6.26 -14.96 -3.60
CA ARG A 154 -6.27 -13.94 -4.66
C ARG A 154 -7.38 -12.92 -4.44
N TYR A 155 -7.17 -11.72 -4.95
CA TYR A 155 -8.22 -10.74 -5.17
C TYR A 155 -8.70 -10.78 -6.62
N PRO A 156 -9.87 -10.19 -6.96
CA PRO A 156 -10.33 -10.06 -8.34
C PRO A 156 -9.29 -9.32 -9.19
N ALA A 157 -8.77 -10.00 -10.21
CA ALA A 157 -7.72 -9.46 -11.07
C ALA A 157 -8.25 -8.30 -11.93
N PRO A 158 -7.69 -7.09 -11.82
CA PRO A 158 -8.01 -5.99 -12.73
C PRO A 158 -7.28 -6.16 -14.06
N ARG A 159 -7.73 -5.42 -15.08
CA ARG A 159 -6.96 -5.25 -16.31
C ARG A 159 -5.89 -4.18 -16.09
N VAL A 160 -4.63 -4.52 -16.27
CA VAL A 160 -3.52 -3.55 -16.28
C VAL A 160 -3.45 -2.93 -17.67
N ASP A 161 -3.85 -1.66 -17.81
CA ASP A 161 -3.86 -0.95 -19.08
C ASP A 161 -2.48 -0.38 -19.42
N HIS A 162 -1.77 0.14 -18.41
CA HIS A 162 -0.46 0.74 -18.58
C HIS A 162 0.54 0.19 -17.57
N ARG A 163 1.72 -0.16 -18.09
CA ARG A 163 2.91 -0.50 -17.29
C ARG A 163 3.88 0.66 -17.36
N PHE A 164 4.41 1.10 -16.24
CA PHE A 164 5.31 2.23 -16.19
C PHE A 164 6.62 1.92 -15.46
N LYS A 165 7.62 2.72 -15.76
CA LYS A 165 8.91 2.78 -15.09
C LYS A 165 8.99 3.98 -14.16
N ASP A 166 10.04 4.00 -13.35
CA ASP A 166 10.37 5.14 -12.52
C ASP A 166 10.41 6.46 -13.30
N GLY A 167 9.90 7.54 -12.69
CA GLY A 167 9.83 8.86 -13.30
C GLY A 167 8.68 9.05 -14.29
N ALA A 168 7.86 8.03 -14.54
CA ALA A 168 6.70 8.18 -15.43
C ALA A 168 5.73 9.23 -14.91
N LYS A 169 5.14 9.96 -15.85
CA LYS A 169 4.14 10.99 -15.56
C LYS A 169 2.75 10.55 -16.03
N VAL A 170 1.79 10.63 -15.14
CA VAL A 170 0.37 10.35 -15.42
C VAL A 170 -0.40 11.66 -15.43
N ARG A 171 -1.20 11.89 -16.47
CA ARG A 171 -1.92 13.16 -16.67
C ARG A 171 -3.40 12.95 -16.94
N VAL A 172 -4.22 13.78 -16.28
CA VAL A 172 -5.65 13.91 -16.57
C VAL A 172 -5.97 15.41 -16.54
N GLY A 173 -6.06 16.04 -17.71
CA GLY A 173 -6.15 17.49 -17.83
C GLY A 173 -5.00 18.20 -17.08
N PRO A 174 -5.30 19.10 -16.12
CA PRO A 174 -4.27 19.81 -15.37
C PRO A 174 -3.63 18.97 -14.24
N ILE A 175 -4.17 17.80 -13.94
CA ILE A 175 -3.58 16.90 -12.93
C ILE A 175 -2.37 16.20 -13.53
N GLU A 176 -1.21 16.31 -12.89
CA GLU A 176 -0.01 15.54 -13.23
C GLU A 176 0.55 14.90 -11.97
N LEU A 177 0.73 13.56 -11.99
CA LEU A 177 1.43 12.82 -10.95
C LEU A 177 2.71 12.22 -11.53
N THR A 178 3.76 12.21 -10.71
CA THR A 178 5.02 11.54 -11.04
C THR A 178 5.13 10.24 -10.23
N ALA A 179 5.39 9.15 -10.91
CA ALA A 179 5.68 7.86 -10.32
C ALA A 179 7.12 7.84 -9.80
N ASN A 180 7.29 7.68 -8.50
CA ASN A 180 8.58 7.44 -7.88
C ASN A 180 8.60 5.98 -7.43
N VAL A 181 9.25 5.10 -8.18
CA VAL A 181 9.40 3.70 -7.78
C VAL A 181 10.32 3.65 -6.56
N THR A 182 9.75 3.23 -5.44
CA THR A 182 10.37 3.07 -4.13
C THR A 182 10.26 1.60 -3.72
N ALA A 183 10.93 0.75 -4.50
CA ALA A 183 10.92 -0.70 -4.37
C ALA A 183 11.50 -1.16 -3.02
N GLY A 184 11.15 -2.37 -2.62
CA GLY A 184 11.56 -3.00 -1.37
C GLY A 184 10.41 -3.72 -0.70
N HIS A 185 9.31 -3.01 -0.38
CA HIS A 185 8.09 -3.62 0.14
C HIS A 185 7.47 -4.58 -0.88
N THR A 186 7.33 -4.13 -2.12
CA THR A 186 7.21 -4.95 -3.33
C THR A 186 8.24 -4.47 -4.36
N ARG A 187 8.44 -5.23 -5.44
CA ARG A 187 9.37 -4.82 -6.52
C ARG A 187 8.89 -3.56 -7.26
N GLY A 188 7.59 -3.34 -7.28
CA GLY A 188 6.97 -2.25 -7.99
C GLY A 188 6.39 -1.17 -7.08
N CYS A 189 6.64 -1.23 -5.78
CA CYS A 189 6.15 -0.24 -4.81
C CYS A 189 6.42 1.17 -5.32
N THR A 190 5.35 1.96 -5.51
CA THR A 190 5.40 3.27 -6.16
C THR A 190 4.84 4.34 -5.25
N SER A 191 5.68 5.30 -4.91
CA SER A 191 5.28 6.53 -4.22
C SER A 191 4.90 7.58 -5.26
N TRP A 192 3.76 8.23 -5.09
CA TRP A 192 3.25 9.22 -6.03
C TRP A 192 3.51 10.63 -5.52
N SER A 193 4.11 11.49 -6.35
CA SER A 193 4.27 12.90 -6.04
C SER A 193 3.53 13.79 -7.02
N PHE A 194 2.85 14.82 -6.50
CA PHE A 194 2.06 15.75 -7.31
C PHE A 194 1.80 17.06 -6.58
N PRO A 195 1.69 18.20 -7.30
CA PRO A 195 1.31 19.46 -6.71
C PRO A 195 -0.19 19.52 -6.44
N VAL A 196 -0.58 20.22 -5.38
CA VAL A 196 -1.96 20.66 -5.14
C VAL A 196 -1.97 22.15 -4.84
N ARG A 197 -2.99 22.86 -5.33
CA ARG A 197 -3.19 24.26 -5.02
C ARG A 197 -4.27 24.43 -3.95
N ASP A 198 -3.90 25.00 -2.81
CA ASP A 198 -4.81 25.26 -1.69
C ASP A 198 -4.87 26.77 -1.42
N GLY A 199 -5.82 27.47 -2.04
CA GLY A 199 -5.85 28.92 -2.12
C GLY A 199 -4.66 29.44 -2.92
N ASP A 200 -3.85 30.30 -2.29
CA ASP A 200 -2.64 30.87 -2.90
C ASP A 200 -1.40 29.99 -2.69
N ARG A 201 -1.51 28.89 -1.96
CA ARG A 201 -0.40 27.97 -1.68
C ARG A 201 -0.32 26.89 -2.75
N GLU A 202 0.87 26.68 -3.26
CA GLU A 202 1.22 25.47 -4.01
C GLU A 202 1.98 24.53 -3.09
N LEU A 203 1.44 23.33 -2.89
CA LEU A 203 1.95 22.34 -1.95
C LEU A 203 2.30 21.06 -2.70
N LEU A 204 3.51 20.54 -2.49
CA LEU A 204 3.88 19.24 -3.03
C LEU A 204 3.37 18.13 -2.09
N VAL A 205 2.54 17.24 -2.64
CA VAL A 205 2.08 16.03 -1.98
C VAL A 205 2.99 14.87 -2.36
N VAL A 206 3.39 14.07 -1.37
CA VAL A 206 4.03 12.76 -1.59
C VAL A 206 3.20 11.70 -0.88
N HIS A 207 2.60 10.81 -1.67
CA HIS A 207 2.01 9.58 -1.17
C HIS A 207 3.07 8.50 -1.15
N ILE A 208 3.52 8.09 0.03
CA ILE A 208 4.49 7.00 0.20
C ILE A 208 3.77 5.66 0.00
N CYS A 209 4.33 4.79 -0.83
CA CYS A 209 3.84 3.45 -1.05
C CYS A 209 3.85 2.61 0.25
N SER A 210 5.02 2.32 0.75
CA SER A 210 5.19 1.64 2.05
C SER A 210 6.62 1.77 2.55
N LEU A 211 6.74 1.97 3.86
CA LEU A 211 8.02 1.96 4.59
C LEU A 211 8.15 0.71 5.48
N THR A 212 7.29 -0.30 5.28
CA THR A 212 7.25 -1.51 6.09
C THR A 212 8.08 -2.61 5.45
N LEU A 213 9.18 -2.97 6.10
CA LEU A 213 9.89 -4.21 5.82
C LEU A 213 9.08 -5.38 6.41
N MET A 214 8.70 -6.33 5.56
CA MET A 214 7.93 -7.49 6.00
C MET A 214 8.85 -8.53 6.65
N GLY A 215 8.40 -9.14 7.75
CA GLY A 215 9.19 -10.10 8.51
C GLY A 215 9.61 -11.37 7.73
N ASN A 216 8.92 -11.70 6.65
CA ASN A 216 9.24 -12.81 5.75
C ASN A 216 10.29 -12.44 4.68
N GLN A 217 10.71 -11.17 4.57
CA GLN A 217 11.69 -10.73 3.58
C GLN A 217 13.12 -11.02 4.04
N SER A 218 13.93 -11.60 3.14
CA SER A 218 15.36 -11.79 3.30
C SER A 218 16.12 -10.69 2.57
N LEU A 219 16.93 -9.96 3.31
CA LEU A 219 17.85 -8.91 2.81
C LEU A 219 19.27 -9.45 2.57
N VAL A 220 19.50 -10.73 2.90
CA VAL A 220 20.76 -11.45 2.73
C VAL A 220 20.53 -12.69 1.88
N GLU A 221 21.60 -13.25 1.31
CA GLU A 221 21.50 -14.43 0.44
C GLU A 221 20.93 -15.67 1.15
N PRO A 222 19.95 -16.39 0.56
CA PRO A 222 19.28 -15.99 -0.68
C PRO A 222 18.27 -14.88 -0.40
N GLU A 223 18.37 -13.78 -1.15
CA GLU A 223 17.45 -12.64 -1.05
C GLU A 223 16.02 -13.05 -1.43
N THR A 224 15.01 -12.36 -0.88
CA THR A 224 13.60 -12.59 -1.24
C THR A 224 13.35 -12.44 -2.73
N TYR A 225 13.94 -11.42 -3.33
CA TYR A 225 14.13 -11.27 -4.77
C TYR A 225 15.48 -10.56 -5.00
N PRO A 226 16.15 -10.80 -6.15
CA PRO A 226 17.46 -10.22 -6.42
C PRO A 226 17.44 -8.69 -6.35
N GLY A 227 18.29 -8.10 -5.52
CA GLY A 227 18.46 -6.66 -5.36
C GLY A 227 17.55 -5.99 -4.33
N ILE A 228 16.73 -6.73 -3.56
CA ILE A 228 15.80 -6.16 -2.55
C ILE A 228 16.50 -5.22 -1.56
N ARG A 229 17.73 -5.56 -1.16
CA ARG A 229 18.50 -4.70 -0.25
C ARG A 229 18.83 -3.36 -0.90
N ALA A 230 19.36 -3.36 -2.11
CA ALA A 230 19.70 -2.17 -2.86
C ALA A 230 18.45 -1.32 -3.18
N ASP A 231 17.32 -1.97 -3.45
CA ASP A 231 16.03 -1.31 -3.67
C ASP A 231 15.59 -0.52 -2.43
N TRP A 232 15.69 -1.10 -1.23
CA TRP A 232 15.38 -0.40 0.01
C TRP A 232 16.31 0.79 0.25
N GLU A 233 17.64 0.61 0.10
CA GLU A 233 18.64 1.66 0.27
C GLU A 233 18.36 2.84 -0.68
N HIS A 234 18.13 2.56 -1.96
CA HIS A 234 17.75 3.55 -2.96
C HIS A 234 16.42 4.26 -2.66
N SER A 235 15.44 3.52 -2.14
CA SER A 235 14.11 4.07 -1.82
C SER A 235 14.17 5.10 -0.70
N PHE A 236 14.99 4.89 0.34
CA PHE A 236 15.19 5.89 1.39
C PHE A 236 15.85 7.16 0.86
N GLU A 237 16.89 7.04 0.01
CA GLU A 237 17.55 8.18 -0.62
C GLU A 237 16.58 8.97 -1.51
N LYS A 238 15.82 8.27 -2.35
CA LYS A 238 14.83 8.87 -3.25
C LYS A 238 13.75 9.63 -2.48
N LEU A 239 13.14 9.00 -1.46
CA LEU A 239 12.12 9.67 -0.65
C LEU A 239 12.67 10.92 0.02
N ARG A 240 13.88 10.90 0.58
CA ARG A 240 14.50 12.10 1.18
C ARG A 240 14.70 13.23 0.19
N SER A 241 14.94 12.92 -1.08
CA SER A 241 15.12 13.93 -2.12
C SER A 241 13.84 14.68 -2.50
N LEU A 242 12.65 14.10 -2.21
CA LEU A 242 11.37 14.71 -2.53
C LEU A 242 11.03 15.82 -1.50
N PRO A 243 10.78 17.06 -1.94
CA PRO A 243 10.48 18.17 -1.04
C PRO A 243 9.00 18.19 -0.62
N ALA A 244 8.52 17.11 0.04
CA ALA A 244 7.12 16.98 0.44
C ALA A 244 6.70 18.05 1.45
N ASP A 245 5.64 18.80 1.15
CA ASP A 245 4.92 19.63 2.12
C ASP A 245 3.88 18.79 2.86
N ILE A 246 3.06 18.06 2.10
CA ILE A 246 2.08 17.10 2.61
C ILE A 246 2.60 15.71 2.30
N TRP A 247 2.62 14.85 3.31
CA TRP A 247 2.87 13.44 3.09
C TRP A 247 1.71 12.56 3.54
N LEU A 248 1.46 11.54 2.73
CA LEU A 248 0.42 10.54 2.90
C LEU A 248 1.09 9.17 2.79
N ALA A 249 0.39 8.12 3.20
CA ALA A 249 0.89 6.75 3.08
C ALA A 249 -0.28 5.81 2.83
N SER A 250 0.01 4.59 2.41
CA SER A 250 -0.98 3.56 2.12
C SER A 250 -1.75 3.09 3.37
N HIS A 251 -1.22 3.39 4.58
CA HIS A 251 -1.94 3.20 5.84
C HIS A 251 -2.08 4.50 6.63
N ALA A 252 -3.29 4.77 7.11
CA ALA A 252 -3.66 5.98 7.83
C ALA A 252 -2.87 6.17 9.14
N ARG A 253 -2.51 5.07 9.80
CA ARG A 253 -1.68 5.06 11.02
C ARG A 253 -0.28 5.64 10.79
N GLU A 254 0.30 5.46 9.60
CA GLU A 254 1.67 5.87 9.29
C GLU A 254 1.86 7.38 9.32
N PHE A 255 0.90 8.13 8.75
CA PHE A 255 0.97 9.59 8.71
C PHE A 255 0.05 10.29 9.75
N GLY A 256 -0.53 9.53 10.68
CA GLY A 256 -1.34 10.07 11.76
C GLY A 256 -2.66 10.70 11.32
N ARG A 257 -3.33 10.11 10.30
CA ARG A 257 -4.59 10.62 9.72
C ARG A 257 -5.63 11.01 10.76
N TRP A 258 -5.87 10.15 11.74
CA TRP A 258 -6.94 10.39 12.75
C TRP A 258 -6.70 11.67 13.55
N ARG A 259 -5.47 11.88 14.02
CA ARG A 259 -5.08 13.10 14.74
C ARG A 259 -5.18 14.32 13.84
N LYS A 260 -4.62 14.25 12.62
CA LYS A 260 -4.66 15.35 11.64
C LYS A 260 -6.10 15.69 11.25
N PHE A 261 -6.96 14.68 11.07
CA PHE A 261 -8.38 14.87 10.78
C PHE A 261 -9.10 15.63 11.91
N GLN A 262 -8.88 15.25 13.15
CA GLN A 262 -9.46 15.95 14.32
C GLN A 262 -8.98 17.39 14.43
N GLN A 263 -7.68 17.62 14.20
CA GLN A 263 -7.08 18.97 14.28
C GLN A 263 -7.62 19.94 13.21
N ARG A 264 -8.18 19.43 12.10
CA ARG A 264 -8.80 20.27 11.06
C ARG A 264 -9.92 21.18 11.59
N ALA A 265 -10.68 20.70 12.56
CA ALA A 265 -11.83 21.43 13.09
C ALA A 265 -11.45 22.75 13.77
N THR A 266 -10.24 22.85 14.30
CA THR A 266 -9.74 24.03 15.04
C THR A 266 -8.60 24.73 14.30
N ALA A 267 -8.10 24.19 13.18
CA ALA A 267 -7.04 24.80 12.42
C ALA A 267 -7.53 26.03 11.66
N LYS A 268 -6.67 27.02 11.49
CA LYS A 268 -6.95 28.24 10.68
C LYS A 268 -7.29 27.88 9.23
N ASN A 269 -6.56 26.94 8.66
CA ASN A 269 -6.88 26.30 7.40
C ASN A 269 -6.95 24.78 7.64
N PRO A 270 -8.01 24.08 7.21
CA PRO A 270 -8.15 22.64 7.40
C PRO A 270 -7.04 21.78 6.78
N ALA A 271 -6.25 22.30 5.85
CA ALA A 271 -5.08 21.62 5.29
C ALA A 271 -3.84 21.69 6.19
N ASP A 272 -3.74 22.67 7.10
CA ASP A 272 -2.53 22.90 7.90
C ASP A 272 -2.04 21.69 8.71
N PRO A 273 -2.90 20.88 9.34
CA PRO A 273 -2.44 19.69 10.06
C PRO A 273 -1.77 18.63 9.17
N PHE A 274 -1.99 18.69 7.85
CA PHE A 274 -1.39 17.76 6.90
C PHE A 274 -0.05 18.24 6.35
N ILE A 275 0.28 19.53 6.50
CA ILE A 275 1.59 20.09 6.14
C ILE A 275 2.58 19.68 7.23
N ASP A 276 3.37 18.63 6.97
CA ASP A 276 4.15 17.96 8.01
C ASP A 276 5.45 17.37 7.44
N ARG A 277 6.33 18.24 6.92
CA ARG A 277 7.62 17.81 6.39
C ARG A 277 8.51 17.15 7.46
N ALA A 278 8.45 17.62 8.70
CA ALA A 278 9.21 17.02 9.79
C ALA A 278 8.77 15.57 10.07
N GLY A 279 7.46 15.32 10.07
CA GLY A 279 6.89 13.97 10.18
C GLY A 279 7.29 13.08 9.01
N TYR A 280 7.31 13.62 7.78
CA TYR A 280 7.78 12.93 6.58
C TYR A 280 9.21 12.41 6.74
N LEU A 281 10.15 13.29 7.06
CA LEU A 281 11.55 12.91 7.24
C LEU A 281 11.74 11.95 8.41
N SER A 282 11.05 12.19 9.54
CA SER A 282 11.09 11.29 10.70
C SER A 282 10.56 9.89 10.38
N ALA A 283 9.54 9.77 9.52
CA ALA A 283 9.02 8.46 9.12
C ALA A 283 10.04 7.68 8.29
N ILE A 284 10.74 8.34 7.36
CA ILE A 284 11.81 7.75 6.55
C ILE A 284 12.98 7.31 7.45
N ASP A 285 13.44 8.17 8.36
CA ASP A 285 14.57 7.88 9.25
C ASP A 285 14.30 6.67 10.14
N LYS A 286 13.09 6.60 10.74
CA LYS A 286 12.68 5.46 11.54
C LYS A 286 12.55 4.16 10.74
N ALA A 287 12.12 4.25 9.49
CA ALA A 287 12.01 3.10 8.61
C ALA A 287 13.41 2.58 8.21
N GLU A 288 14.33 3.47 7.88
CA GLU A 288 15.71 3.10 7.57
C GLU A 288 16.44 2.53 8.78
N GLU A 289 16.20 3.07 9.98
CA GLU A 289 16.73 2.50 11.21
C GLU A 289 16.25 1.05 11.41
N ARG A 290 14.95 0.80 11.25
CA ARG A 290 14.39 -0.57 11.31
C ARG A 290 15.01 -1.49 10.27
N PHE A 291 15.14 -1.01 9.03
CA PHE A 291 15.78 -1.76 7.95
C PHE A 291 17.23 -2.12 8.30
N ARG A 292 18.04 -1.17 8.77
CA ARG A 292 19.45 -1.41 9.16
C ARG A 292 19.56 -2.41 10.32
N ASN A 293 18.67 -2.29 11.31
CA ASN A 293 18.63 -3.20 12.45
C ASN A 293 18.28 -4.63 12.01
N GLU A 294 17.29 -4.80 11.12
CA GLU A 294 16.93 -6.11 10.59
C GLU A 294 18.03 -6.67 9.68
N LEU A 295 18.64 -5.87 8.82
CA LEU A 295 19.78 -6.28 7.99
C LEU A 295 20.93 -6.82 8.87
N ALA A 296 21.32 -6.08 9.91
CA ALA A 296 22.35 -6.50 10.83
C ALA A 296 21.96 -7.78 11.59
N ALA A 297 20.69 -7.95 11.92
CA ALA A 297 20.19 -9.17 12.56
C ALA A 297 20.22 -10.38 11.60
N GLN A 298 19.85 -10.18 10.33
CA GLN A 298 19.91 -11.24 9.32
C GLN A 298 21.34 -11.62 8.95
N GLN A 299 22.28 -10.69 8.97
CA GLN A 299 23.70 -10.97 8.78
C GLN A 299 24.28 -11.84 9.91
N ARG A 300 23.82 -11.65 11.15
CA ARG A 300 24.24 -12.49 12.30
C ARG A 300 23.60 -13.87 12.30
N ASP A 301 22.33 -13.97 11.93
CA ASP A 301 21.58 -15.24 11.85
C ASP A 301 20.69 -15.23 10.60
N PRO A 302 21.23 -15.65 9.44
CA PRO A 302 20.49 -15.69 8.17
C PRO A 302 19.47 -16.84 8.10
N SER A 303 19.45 -17.74 9.09
CA SER A 303 18.59 -18.91 9.06
C SER A 303 17.11 -18.53 9.05
N LEU A 304 16.28 -19.39 8.42
CA LEU A 304 14.82 -19.23 8.46
C LEU A 304 14.30 -19.19 9.91
N MET A 305 14.88 -20.00 10.80
CA MET A 305 14.50 -20.03 12.21
C MET A 305 14.87 -18.73 12.92
N GLY A 306 16.01 -18.11 12.57
CA GLY A 306 16.39 -16.80 13.06
C GLY A 306 15.36 -15.74 12.66
N ARG A 307 14.90 -15.74 11.40
CA ARG A 307 13.85 -14.83 10.90
C ARG A 307 12.52 -15.04 11.62
N ILE A 308 12.09 -16.30 11.76
CA ILE A 308 10.86 -16.66 12.50
C ILE A 308 10.89 -16.14 13.95
N ARG A 309 12.02 -16.27 14.64
CA ARG A 309 12.16 -15.79 16.04
C ARG A 309 12.10 -14.25 16.15
N ARG A 310 12.46 -13.50 15.11
CA ARG A 310 12.43 -12.03 15.10
C ARG A 310 11.07 -11.43 14.71
N GLY A 311 10.13 -12.24 14.35
CA GLY A 311 8.76 -11.76 14.14
C GLY A 311 8.22 -11.92 12.73
N LEU A 312 8.30 -13.13 12.23
CA LEU A 312 7.37 -13.54 11.18
C LEU A 312 5.94 -13.26 11.62
#